data_8b22d14e5735ce253b7673da9d652a45
#
_entry.id   8b22d14e5735ce253b7673da9d652a45
#
_cell.length_a   1.000
_cell.length_b   1.000
_cell.length_c   1.000
_cell.angle_alpha   90.00
_cell.angle_beta   90.00
_cell.angle_gamma   90.00
#
_symmetry.space_group_name_H-M   'P 1'
#
loop_
_entity.id
_entity.type
_entity.pdbx_description
1 polymer ?
#
loop_
_entity_poly.entity_id
_entity_poly.type
_entity_poly.pdbx_seq_one_letter_code
_entity_poly.pdbx_strand_id
1 'polypeptide(L)'
;MIRVLGAAKSPLLSECVLHAHDCWEVILNLSGEGMETVDGEEAPFYAGSVTVCPPFAPHNKRCEAGAHWQDVYFRFEDGGFALGRRRFSDNSDHAMAQLMDMLQSACARRVPDGRFPAALGEAVCALLREWDEHDPPADALVEQLKSEISRRFTDPEFTPREAMAALGYCEDYLRRRFRRATGQTLTEYLTALRLNHARMLIEQNESASMPVREIALLSGFYDAAYFSRVFHRETGLSPRDYLQKRECDKRS
;
A
#
# COMPACT_ATOMS: atom_id res chain seq x y z
N MET A 1 -10.09 28.19 12.49
CA MET A 1 -8.83 28.05 13.23
C MET A 1 -9.02 26.93 14.25
N ILE A 2 -8.21 25.91 14.17
CA ILE A 2 -8.32 24.75 15.07
C ILE A 2 -7.79 25.08 16.47
N ARG A 3 -8.34 24.42 17.47
CA ARG A 3 -7.82 24.42 18.84
C ARG A 3 -7.15 23.08 19.11
N VAL A 4 -5.84 23.07 19.20
CA VAL A 4 -5.06 21.87 19.55
C VAL A 4 -5.28 21.52 21.02
N LEU A 5 -5.74 20.30 21.28
CA LEU A 5 -5.91 19.75 22.64
C LEU A 5 -4.67 18.97 23.09
N GLY A 6 -3.97 18.35 22.15
CA GLY A 6 -2.73 17.64 22.41
C GLY A 6 -2.34 16.71 21.26
N ALA A 7 -1.07 16.30 21.28
CA ALA A 7 -0.55 15.24 20.44
C ALA A 7 0.49 14.44 21.24
N ALA A 8 0.46 13.13 21.14
CA ALA A 8 1.40 12.24 21.83
C ALA A 8 1.57 10.93 21.07
N LYS A 9 2.70 10.28 21.34
CA LYS A 9 2.99 8.93 20.86
C LYS A 9 2.53 7.92 21.90
N SER A 10 1.79 6.89 21.48
CA SER A 10 1.37 5.82 22.35
C SER A 10 2.55 4.93 22.78
N PRO A 11 2.46 4.24 23.92
CA PRO A 11 3.32 3.08 24.17
C PRO A 11 3.05 1.98 23.14
N LEU A 12 3.78 0.87 23.20
CA LEU A 12 3.41 -0.34 22.47
C LEU A 12 2.11 -0.91 23.07
N LEU A 13 1.10 -1.07 22.24
CA LEU A 13 -0.24 -1.54 22.61
C LEU A 13 -0.57 -2.84 21.88
N SER A 14 -1.38 -3.70 22.47
CA SER A 14 -1.98 -4.89 21.85
C SER A 14 -3.50 -4.75 21.71
N GLU A 15 -4.12 -3.90 22.50
CA GLU A 15 -5.53 -3.61 22.48
C GLU A 15 -5.78 -2.17 22.92
N CYS A 16 -6.74 -1.51 22.28
CA CYS A 16 -7.34 -0.28 22.73
C CYS A 16 -8.86 -0.51 22.82
N VAL A 17 -9.39 -0.44 24.03
CA VAL A 17 -10.81 -0.69 24.29
C VAL A 17 -11.69 0.35 23.61
N LEU A 18 -12.96 -0.03 23.36
CA LEU A 18 -13.95 0.88 22.77
C LEU A 18 -14.13 2.13 23.63
N HIS A 19 -13.94 3.29 23.05
CA HIS A 19 -14.09 4.60 23.67
C HIS A 19 -14.49 5.67 22.66
N ALA A 20 -14.81 6.87 23.12
CA ALA A 20 -15.12 8.02 22.28
C ALA A 20 -14.67 9.31 22.98
N HIS A 21 -14.44 10.37 22.22
CA HIS A 21 -14.11 11.72 22.72
C HIS A 21 -15.07 12.76 22.12
N ASP A 22 -15.12 13.94 22.71
CA ASP A 22 -15.88 15.11 22.24
C ASP A 22 -15.12 15.96 21.22
N CYS A 23 -13.99 15.48 20.72
CA CYS A 23 -13.09 16.17 19.81
C CYS A 23 -12.71 15.28 18.62
N TRP A 24 -12.12 15.89 17.59
CA TRP A 24 -11.48 15.18 16.49
C TRP A 24 -10.19 14.51 16.97
N GLU A 25 -9.94 13.31 16.49
CA GLU A 25 -8.68 12.63 16.68
C GLU A 25 -8.14 12.11 15.34
N VAL A 26 -6.89 12.44 15.05
CA VAL A 26 -6.12 11.89 13.92
C VAL A 26 -5.09 10.93 14.48
N ILE A 27 -5.05 9.70 13.99
CA ILE A 27 -4.16 8.65 14.46
C ILE A 27 -3.31 8.18 13.26
N LEU A 28 -1.99 8.34 13.35
CA LEU A 28 -1.04 7.74 12.41
C LEU A 28 -0.41 6.51 13.05
N ASN A 29 -0.54 5.38 12.40
CA ASN A 29 0.08 4.14 12.84
C ASN A 29 1.54 4.10 12.42
N LEU A 30 2.46 4.01 13.39
CA LEU A 30 3.91 4.01 13.18
C LEU A 30 4.45 2.60 12.93
N SER A 31 3.86 1.60 13.58
CA SER A 31 4.27 0.20 13.48
C SER A 31 3.13 -0.75 13.81
N GLY A 32 3.29 -2.02 13.42
CA GLY A 32 2.30 -3.06 13.67
C GLY A 32 1.13 -3.02 12.70
N GLU A 33 0.24 -3.99 12.85
CA GLU A 33 -0.98 -4.15 12.06
C GLU A 33 -2.08 -4.83 12.84
N GLY A 34 -3.32 -4.63 12.45
CA GLY A 34 -4.48 -5.22 13.11
C GLY A 34 -5.79 -4.73 12.52
N MET A 35 -6.82 -4.79 13.32
CA MET A 35 -8.16 -4.31 12.97
C MET A 35 -8.55 -3.15 13.87
N GLU A 36 -9.15 -2.14 13.27
CA GLU A 36 -9.75 -1.00 13.95
C GLU A 36 -11.23 -0.88 13.62
N THR A 37 -12.00 -0.36 14.55
CA THR A 37 -13.41 -0.01 14.33
C THR A 37 -13.58 1.46 14.61
N VAL A 38 -14.23 2.20 13.71
CA VAL A 38 -14.62 3.60 13.91
C VAL A 38 -16.09 3.72 13.54
N ASP A 39 -16.93 4.11 14.50
CA ASP A 39 -18.37 4.30 14.31
C ASP A 39 -19.07 3.05 13.74
N GLY A 40 -18.65 1.86 14.21
CA GLY A 40 -19.16 0.56 13.75
C GLY A 40 -18.55 0.03 12.45
N GLU A 41 -17.77 0.81 11.73
CA GLU A 41 -17.08 0.36 10.52
C GLU A 41 -15.71 -0.26 10.84
N GLU A 42 -15.55 -1.54 10.58
CA GLU A 42 -14.30 -2.26 10.78
C GLU A 42 -13.39 -2.19 9.55
N ALA A 43 -12.09 -1.94 9.76
CA ALA A 43 -11.08 -1.95 8.72
C ALA A 43 -9.69 -2.33 9.26
N PRO A 44 -8.78 -2.84 8.41
CA PRO A 44 -7.40 -3.08 8.81
C PRO A 44 -6.65 -1.75 8.98
N PHE A 45 -5.81 -1.69 10.03
CA PHE A 45 -4.77 -0.68 10.18
C PHE A 45 -3.38 -1.30 10.02
N TYR A 46 -2.38 -0.47 9.70
CA TYR A 46 -0.99 -0.87 9.46
C TYR A 46 -0.05 0.32 9.57
N ALA A 47 1.26 0.09 9.58
CA ALA A 47 2.24 1.17 9.55
C ALA A 47 2.03 2.09 8.33
N GLY A 48 1.90 3.40 8.58
CA GLY A 48 1.59 4.42 7.59
C GLY A 48 0.08 4.64 7.33
N SER A 49 -0.83 3.84 7.91
CA SER A 49 -2.26 4.14 7.83
C SER A 49 -2.62 5.29 8.77
N VAL A 50 -3.52 6.17 8.29
CA VAL A 50 -4.04 7.32 9.03
C VAL A 50 -5.53 7.15 9.22
N THR A 51 -5.98 7.23 10.47
CA THR A 51 -7.39 7.12 10.85
C THR A 51 -7.86 8.45 11.44
N VAL A 52 -9.02 8.91 11.03
CA VAL A 52 -9.65 10.13 11.57
C VAL A 52 -10.94 9.75 12.28
N CYS A 53 -10.98 10.00 13.59
CA CYS A 53 -12.14 9.78 14.44
C CYS A 53 -12.88 11.11 14.67
N PRO A 54 -14.14 11.24 14.19
CA PRO A 54 -14.95 12.42 14.47
C PRO A 54 -15.33 12.50 15.97
N PRO A 55 -15.75 13.68 16.46
CA PRO A 55 -16.32 13.81 17.79
C PRO A 55 -17.44 12.80 18.02
N PHE A 56 -17.45 12.18 19.19
CA PHE A 56 -18.42 11.19 19.67
C PHE A 56 -18.46 9.86 18.88
N ALA A 57 -17.60 9.66 17.86
CA ALA A 57 -17.52 8.38 17.16
C ALA A 57 -16.84 7.31 18.04
N PRO A 58 -17.53 6.21 18.39
CA PRO A 58 -16.92 5.12 19.12
C PRO A 58 -15.83 4.46 18.28
N HIS A 59 -14.66 4.23 18.87
CA HIS A 59 -13.56 3.58 18.16
C HIS A 59 -12.71 2.71 19.08
N ASN A 60 -12.12 1.68 18.49
CA ASN A 60 -11.19 0.77 19.15
C ASN A 60 -10.16 0.22 18.16
N LYS A 61 -9.15 -0.45 18.69
CA LYS A 61 -8.13 -1.19 17.90
C LYS A 61 -7.76 -2.49 18.59
N ARG A 62 -7.47 -3.51 17.79
CA ARG A 62 -6.91 -4.78 18.25
C ARG A 62 -5.93 -5.36 17.24
N CYS A 63 -4.93 -6.08 17.70
CA CYS A 63 -4.08 -6.92 16.87
C CYS A 63 -4.19 -8.39 17.29
N GLU A 64 -3.56 -9.28 16.51
CA GLU A 64 -3.50 -10.70 16.83
C GLU A 64 -2.74 -10.95 18.14
N ALA A 65 -3.01 -12.07 18.78
CA ALA A 65 -2.38 -12.44 20.05
C ALA A 65 -0.85 -12.44 19.95
N GLY A 66 -0.20 -11.67 20.83
CA GLY A 66 1.25 -11.49 20.84
C GLY A 66 1.80 -10.42 19.91
N ALA A 67 0.98 -9.85 19.04
CA ALA A 67 1.36 -8.69 18.24
C ALA A 67 1.13 -7.37 18.99
N HIS A 68 1.84 -6.34 18.58
CA HIS A 68 1.75 -5.00 19.15
C HIS A 68 1.84 -3.95 18.05
N TRP A 69 1.24 -2.77 18.29
CA TRP A 69 1.42 -1.60 17.44
C TRP A 69 1.86 -0.39 18.25
N GLN A 70 2.30 0.62 17.54
CA GLN A 70 2.55 1.95 18.08
C GLN A 70 1.98 2.97 17.12
N ASP A 71 1.36 4.01 17.65
CA ASP A 71 0.84 5.14 16.90
C ASP A 71 1.22 6.48 17.51
N VAL A 72 0.99 7.54 16.76
CA VAL A 72 0.97 8.92 17.25
C VAL A 72 -0.41 9.47 16.96
N TYR A 73 -0.99 10.13 17.96
CA TYR A 73 -2.31 10.75 17.83
C TYR A 73 -2.26 12.26 18.02
N PHE A 74 -3.22 12.94 17.42
CA PHE A 74 -3.44 14.37 17.49
C PHE A 74 -4.92 14.65 17.73
N ARG A 75 -5.23 15.40 18.79
CA ARG A 75 -6.60 15.79 19.15
C ARG A 75 -6.81 17.28 19.02
N PHE A 76 -7.95 17.66 18.45
CA PHE A 76 -8.29 19.06 18.22
C PHE A 76 -9.80 19.30 18.16
N GLU A 77 -10.18 20.55 18.36
CA GLU A 77 -11.53 21.05 18.14
C GLU A 77 -11.53 21.97 16.92
N ASP A 78 -12.49 21.78 16.02
CA ASP A 78 -12.81 22.68 14.92
C ASP A 78 -14.26 22.46 14.46
N GLY A 79 -15.10 23.48 14.61
CA GLY A 79 -16.52 23.40 14.24
C GLY A 79 -16.77 23.34 12.72
N GLY A 80 -15.76 23.59 11.90
CA GLY A 80 -15.86 23.57 10.43
C GLY A 80 -15.08 22.44 9.76
N PHE A 81 -14.38 21.59 10.52
CA PHE A 81 -13.64 20.48 9.95
C PHE A 81 -14.60 19.34 9.56
N ALA A 82 -14.49 18.88 8.32
CA ALA A 82 -15.24 17.76 7.79
C ALA A 82 -14.40 17.05 6.74
N LEU A 83 -14.57 15.74 6.63
CA LEU A 83 -13.97 14.88 5.62
C LEU A 83 -15.03 13.90 5.10
N GLY A 84 -14.97 13.58 3.82
CA GLY A 84 -15.80 12.54 3.19
C GLY A 84 -15.36 11.13 3.58
N ARG A 85 -14.08 10.96 3.94
CA ARG A 85 -13.47 9.69 4.34
C ARG A 85 -12.80 9.80 5.70
N ARG A 86 -12.65 8.65 6.36
CA ARG A 86 -12.03 8.54 7.69
C ARG A 86 -10.69 7.81 7.69
N ARG A 87 -10.29 7.25 6.55
CA ARG A 87 -9.09 6.42 6.43
C ARG A 87 -8.26 6.84 5.24
N PHE A 88 -6.99 7.08 5.49
CA PHE A 88 -5.99 7.53 4.53
C PHE A 88 -4.72 6.71 4.69
N SER A 89 -3.76 6.92 3.81
CA SER A 89 -2.39 6.42 3.95
C SER A 89 -1.41 7.54 3.78
N ASP A 90 -0.37 7.53 4.61
CA ASP A 90 0.74 8.46 4.45
C ASP A 90 1.40 8.26 3.08
N ASN A 91 1.78 9.34 2.44
CA ASN A 91 2.39 9.33 1.11
C ASN A 91 3.84 8.81 1.15
N SER A 92 4.46 8.67 -0.03
CA SER A 92 5.85 8.23 -0.17
C SER A 92 6.87 9.13 0.52
N ASP A 93 6.52 10.42 0.68
CA ASP A 93 7.38 11.43 1.32
C ASP A 93 7.21 11.44 2.85
N HIS A 94 6.31 10.60 3.37
CA HIS A 94 5.99 10.53 4.79
C HIS A 94 5.58 11.88 5.40
N ALA A 95 4.81 12.67 4.65
CA ALA A 95 4.43 14.03 5.02
C ALA A 95 3.61 14.07 6.32
N MET A 96 2.66 13.14 6.48
CA MET A 96 1.89 13.02 7.73
C MET A 96 2.79 12.66 8.91
N ALA A 97 3.70 11.70 8.74
CA ALA A 97 4.61 11.29 9.80
C ALA A 97 5.51 12.45 10.25
N GLN A 98 6.03 13.25 9.31
CA GLN A 98 6.85 14.43 9.62
C GLN A 98 6.04 15.49 10.38
N LEU A 99 4.82 15.82 9.93
CA LEU A 99 3.95 16.78 10.58
C LEU A 99 3.55 16.33 11.99
N MET A 100 3.19 15.06 12.16
CA MET A 100 2.79 14.49 13.46
C MET A 100 3.94 14.44 14.46
N ASP A 101 5.16 14.12 14.01
CA ASP A 101 6.37 14.15 14.87
C ASP A 101 6.69 15.57 15.36
N MET A 102 6.64 16.56 14.45
CA MET A 102 6.82 17.96 14.80
C MET A 102 5.73 18.45 15.76
N LEU A 103 4.48 18.09 15.54
CA LEU A 103 3.33 18.49 16.36
C LEU A 103 3.41 17.90 17.76
N GLN A 104 3.68 16.59 17.87
CA GLN A 104 3.91 15.93 19.16
C GLN A 104 5.05 16.60 19.95
N SER A 105 6.17 16.85 19.27
CA SER A 105 7.33 17.52 19.88
C SER A 105 6.99 18.94 20.35
N ALA A 106 6.20 19.69 19.57
CA ALA A 106 5.75 21.04 19.93
C ALA A 106 4.80 21.03 21.14
N CYS A 107 3.86 20.08 21.18
CA CYS A 107 2.95 19.91 22.33
C CYS A 107 3.69 19.53 23.61
N ALA A 108 4.72 18.70 23.53
CA ALA A 108 5.53 18.28 24.68
C ALA A 108 6.33 19.42 25.33
N ARG A 109 6.72 20.43 24.53
CA ARG A 109 7.53 21.59 25.01
C ARG A 109 6.76 22.64 25.80
N ARG A 110 5.43 22.55 25.93
CA ARG A 110 4.57 23.53 26.63
C ARG A 110 4.88 24.98 26.26
N VAL A 111 4.85 25.30 24.97
CA VAL A 111 5.07 26.68 24.50
C VAL A 111 3.90 27.58 24.95
N PRO A 112 4.16 28.76 25.57
CA PRO A 112 3.12 29.53 26.25
C PRO A 112 1.96 30.03 25.37
N ASP A 113 2.17 30.27 24.06
CA ASP A 113 1.13 30.87 23.21
C ASP A 113 0.42 29.89 22.26
N GLY A 114 0.83 28.64 22.21
CA GLY A 114 0.18 27.59 21.44
C GLY A 114 0.12 27.81 19.90
N ARG A 115 0.69 28.90 19.37
CA ARG A 115 0.60 29.25 17.93
C ARG A 115 1.30 28.25 17.04
N PHE A 116 2.44 27.74 17.45
CA PHE A 116 3.21 26.79 16.65
C PHE A 116 2.52 25.41 16.59
N PRO A 117 2.06 24.81 17.70
CA PRO A 117 1.19 23.63 17.62
C PRO A 117 -0.06 23.84 16.78
N ALA A 118 -0.72 24.99 16.88
CA ALA A 118 -1.90 25.30 16.08
C ALA A 118 -1.60 25.35 14.58
N ALA A 119 -0.49 25.98 14.17
CA ALA A 119 -0.06 26.01 12.77
C ALA A 119 0.25 24.62 12.21
N LEU A 120 0.90 23.76 12.99
CA LEU A 120 1.17 22.36 12.63
C LEU A 120 -0.13 21.56 12.52
N GLY A 121 -1.06 21.74 13.45
CA GLY A 121 -2.37 21.09 13.40
C GLY A 121 -3.19 21.53 12.17
N GLU A 122 -3.15 22.83 11.82
CA GLU A 122 -3.77 23.32 10.57
C GLU A 122 -3.12 22.66 9.33
N ALA A 123 -1.79 22.46 9.33
CA ALA A 123 -1.11 21.77 8.24
C ALA A 123 -1.55 20.30 8.13
N VAL A 124 -1.72 19.57 9.25
CA VAL A 124 -2.28 18.21 9.27
C VAL A 124 -3.69 18.21 8.68
N CYS A 125 -4.55 19.13 9.10
CA CYS A 125 -5.91 19.24 8.60
C CYS A 125 -5.96 19.60 7.10
N ALA A 126 -5.07 20.47 6.64
CA ALA A 126 -4.96 20.84 5.24
C ALA A 126 -4.54 19.65 4.37
N LEU A 127 -3.54 18.88 4.81
CA LEU A 127 -3.09 17.67 4.14
C LEU A 127 -4.20 16.61 4.05
N LEU A 128 -4.97 16.42 5.12
CA LEU A 128 -6.11 15.49 5.12
C LEU A 128 -7.21 15.92 4.14
N ARG A 129 -7.51 17.21 4.03
CA ARG A 129 -8.47 17.74 3.03
C ARG A 129 -7.97 17.52 1.61
N GLU A 130 -6.69 17.80 1.35
CA GLU A 130 -6.07 17.56 0.05
C GLU A 130 -6.17 16.06 -0.34
N TRP A 131 -5.90 15.16 0.59
CA TRP A 131 -6.04 13.73 0.35
C TRP A 131 -7.51 13.30 0.16
N ASP A 132 -8.44 13.90 0.89
CA ASP A 132 -9.88 13.62 0.76
C ASP A 132 -10.41 14.03 -0.62
N GLU A 133 -9.92 15.12 -1.17
CA GLU A 133 -10.31 15.65 -2.48
C GLU A 133 -9.65 14.92 -3.66
N HIS A 134 -8.39 14.48 -3.51
CA HIS A 134 -7.55 14.03 -4.63
C HIS A 134 -7.23 12.54 -4.62
N ASP A 135 -7.53 11.80 -3.55
CA ASP A 135 -7.24 10.36 -3.52
C ASP A 135 -8.20 9.59 -4.44
N PRO A 136 -7.69 8.93 -5.49
CA PRO A 136 -8.54 8.24 -6.44
C PRO A 136 -9.27 7.06 -5.77
N PRO A 137 -10.44 6.65 -6.32
CA PRO A 137 -11.14 5.45 -5.88
C PRO A 137 -10.21 4.24 -5.78
N ALA A 138 -10.53 3.31 -4.87
CA ALA A 138 -9.72 2.11 -4.64
C ALA A 138 -9.30 1.40 -5.93
N ASP A 139 -10.24 1.27 -6.85
CA ASP A 139 -10.06 0.58 -8.12
C ASP A 139 -9.13 1.33 -9.08
N ALA A 140 -9.12 2.67 -9.06
CA ALA A 140 -8.27 3.47 -9.95
C ALA A 140 -6.78 3.29 -9.67
N LEU A 141 -6.34 3.23 -8.41
CA LEU A 141 -4.94 2.97 -8.07
C LEU A 141 -4.49 1.56 -8.47
N VAL A 142 -5.37 0.57 -8.31
CA VAL A 142 -5.09 -0.80 -8.72
C VAL A 142 -4.95 -0.87 -10.25
N GLU A 143 -5.82 -0.20 -10.99
CA GLU A 143 -5.75 -0.13 -12.45
C GLU A 143 -4.51 0.64 -12.95
N GLN A 144 -4.11 1.71 -12.26
CA GLN A 144 -2.87 2.42 -12.55
C GLN A 144 -1.64 1.51 -12.32
N LEU A 145 -1.59 0.74 -11.21
CA LEU A 145 -0.52 -0.23 -10.97
C LEU A 145 -0.48 -1.32 -12.06
N LYS A 146 -1.64 -1.88 -12.42
CA LYS A 146 -1.73 -2.87 -13.51
C LYS A 146 -1.25 -2.28 -14.83
N SER A 147 -1.66 -1.06 -15.17
CA SER A 147 -1.25 -0.36 -16.39
C SER A 147 0.27 -0.14 -16.43
N GLU A 148 0.87 0.35 -15.33
CA GLU A 148 2.32 0.58 -15.25
C GLU A 148 3.10 -0.74 -15.39
N ILE A 149 2.65 -1.80 -14.72
CA ILE A 149 3.26 -3.13 -14.83
C ILE A 149 3.10 -3.67 -16.27
N SER A 150 1.91 -3.55 -16.87
CA SER A 150 1.64 -4.04 -18.22
C SER A 150 2.45 -3.31 -19.30
N ARG A 151 2.81 -2.05 -19.05
CA ARG A 151 3.65 -1.27 -19.96
C ARG A 151 5.13 -1.69 -19.92
N ARG A 152 5.61 -2.20 -18.77
CA ARG A 152 7.03 -2.43 -18.52
C ARG A 152 7.40 -3.88 -18.18
N PHE A 153 6.47 -4.82 -18.20
CA PHE A 153 6.74 -6.21 -17.74
C PHE A 153 7.84 -6.92 -18.54
N THR A 154 8.07 -6.54 -19.79
CA THR A 154 9.13 -7.11 -20.65
C THR A 154 10.53 -6.57 -20.34
N ASP A 155 10.64 -5.48 -19.58
CA ASP A 155 11.92 -4.95 -19.11
C ASP A 155 12.45 -5.84 -17.97
N PRO A 156 13.62 -6.54 -18.12
CA PRO A 156 14.14 -7.43 -17.09
C PRO A 156 14.55 -6.71 -15.79
N GLU A 157 14.89 -5.42 -15.87
CA GLU A 157 15.28 -4.60 -14.71
C GLU A 157 14.06 -4.06 -13.96
N PHE A 158 12.88 -4.07 -14.60
CA PHE A 158 11.68 -3.53 -13.99
C PHE A 158 11.20 -4.35 -12.79
N THR A 159 10.92 -3.66 -11.69
CA THR A 159 10.44 -4.21 -10.43
C THR A 159 9.08 -3.65 -10.04
N PRO A 160 8.28 -4.39 -9.26
CA PRO A 160 7.03 -3.85 -8.69
C PRO A 160 7.22 -2.59 -7.85
N ARG A 161 8.40 -2.40 -7.26
CA ARG A 161 8.74 -1.21 -6.48
C ARG A 161 8.73 0.06 -7.33
N GLU A 162 9.24 -0.02 -8.55
CA GLU A 162 9.23 1.11 -9.48
C GLU A 162 7.80 1.50 -9.90
N ALA A 163 6.92 0.48 -10.10
CA ALA A 163 5.52 0.75 -10.37
C ALA A 163 4.84 1.50 -9.20
N MET A 164 5.15 1.12 -7.96
CA MET A 164 4.61 1.78 -6.77
C MET A 164 5.18 3.18 -6.58
N ALA A 165 6.48 3.37 -6.81
CA ALA A 165 7.14 4.67 -6.68
C ALA A 165 6.56 5.73 -7.63
N ALA A 166 6.11 5.31 -8.83
CA ALA A 166 5.51 6.20 -9.81
C ALA A 166 4.15 6.80 -9.35
N LEU A 167 3.48 6.18 -8.37
CA LEU A 167 2.18 6.63 -7.89
C LEU A 167 2.24 7.57 -6.67
N GLY A 168 3.40 7.71 -6.02
CA GLY A 168 3.57 8.64 -4.89
C GLY A 168 2.91 8.22 -3.58
N TYR A 169 2.45 6.96 -3.45
CA TYR A 169 1.85 6.41 -2.23
C TYR A 169 2.83 5.50 -1.47
N CYS A 170 2.60 5.31 -0.17
CA CYS A 170 3.36 4.36 0.64
C CYS A 170 3.30 2.96 0.01
N GLU A 171 4.46 2.29 -0.15
CA GLU A 171 4.56 0.97 -0.78
C GLU A 171 3.67 -0.08 -0.10
N ASP A 172 3.64 -0.10 1.24
CA ASP A 172 2.86 -1.07 2.00
C ASP A 172 1.35 -0.88 1.79
N TYR A 173 0.89 0.35 1.66
CA TYR A 173 -0.48 0.66 1.28
C TYR A 173 -0.83 0.10 -0.10
N LEU A 174 -0.01 0.39 -1.11
CA LEU A 174 -0.23 -0.09 -2.47
C LEU A 174 -0.21 -1.62 -2.57
N ARG A 175 0.72 -2.29 -1.86
CA ARG A 175 0.81 -3.76 -1.80
C ARG A 175 -0.45 -4.39 -1.24
N ARG A 176 -0.95 -3.88 -0.10
CA ARG A 176 -2.17 -4.41 0.53
C ARG A 176 -3.40 -4.14 -0.30
N ARG A 177 -3.51 -2.93 -0.84
CA ARG A 177 -4.63 -2.55 -1.69
C ARG A 177 -4.70 -3.43 -2.95
N PHE A 178 -3.56 -3.64 -3.61
CA PHE A 178 -3.46 -4.51 -4.78
C PHE A 178 -3.84 -5.95 -4.43
N ARG A 179 -3.27 -6.50 -3.35
CA ARG A 179 -3.59 -7.87 -2.90
C ARG A 179 -5.07 -8.04 -2.54
N ARG A 180 -5.66 -7.05 -1.85
CA ARG A 180 -7.09 -7.10 -1.50
C ARG A 180 -8.00 -7.09 -2.74
N ALA A 181 -7.66 -6.30 -3.76
CA ALA A 181 -8.45 -6.16 -4.98
C ALA A 181 -8.24 -7.32 -5.97
N THR A 182 -7.04 -7.89 -6.03
CA THR A 182 -6.67 -8.90 -7.04
C THR A 182 -6.47 -10.31 -6.50
N GLY A 183 -6.39 -10.48 -5.18
CA GLY A 183 -6.07 -11.74 -4.51
C GLY A 183 -4.59 -12.14 -4.59
N GLN A 184 -3.73 -11.38 -5.27
CA GLN A 184 -2.32 -11.71 -5.51
C GLN A 184 -1.40 -10.52 -5.21
N THR A 185 -0.14 -10.80 -4.98
CA THR A 185 0.89 -9.77 -4.82
C THR A 185 1.26 -9.16 -6.18
N LEU A 186 1.84 -7.95 -6.17
CA LEU A 186 2.38 -7.30 -7.37
C LEU A 186 3.47 -8.14 -8.06
N THR A 187 4.27 -8.86 -7.29
CA THR A 187 5.31 -9.77 -7.82
C THR A 187 4.70 -10.98 -8.52
N GLU A 188 3.68 -11.59 -7.93
CA GLU A 188 2.93 -12.70 -8.57
C GLU A 188 2.26 -12.22 -9.86
N TYR A 189 1.64 -11.05 -9.85
CA TYR A 189 1.02 -10.44 -11.03
C TYR A 189 2.04 -10.19 -12.16
N LEU A 190 3.17 -9.55 -11.86
CA LEU A 190 4.26 -9.33 -12.83
C LEU A 190 4.78 -10.66 -13.39
N THR A 191 4.99 -11.65 -12.52
CA THR A 191 5.48 -12.98 -12.91
C THR A 191 4.49 -13.67 -13.85
N ALA A 192 3.18 -13.61 -13.55
CA ALA A 192 2.14 -14.19 -14.40
C ALA A 192 2.10 -13.55 -15.79
N LEU A 193 2.22 -12.21 -15.89
CA LEU A 193 2.31 -11.52 -17.18
C LEU A 193 3.53 -11.98 -17.99
N ARG A 194 4.69 -12.05 -17.36
CA ARG A 194 5.92 -12.52 -18.00
C ARG A 194 5.81 -13.96 -18.49
N LEU A 195 5.21 -14.84 -17.70
CA LEU A 195 5.00 -16.25 -18.09
C LEU A 195 3.99 -16.39 -19.23
N ASN A 196 2.92 -15.61 -19.22
CA ASN A 196 1.95 -15.61 -20.32
C ASN A 196 2.61 -15.13 -21.62
N HIS A 197 3.43 -14.08 -21.56
CA HIS A 197 4.19 -13.62 -22.73
C HIS A 197 5.19 -14.67 -23.21
N ALA A 198 5.90 -15.36 -22.31
CA ALA A 198 6.78 -16.46 -22.68
C ALA A 198 6.03 -17.59 -23.40
N ARG A 199 4.83 -17.94 -22.92
CA ARG A 199 3.96 -18.93 -23.62
C ARG A 199 3.62 -18.47 -25.02
N MET A 200 3.21 -17.21 -25.19
CA MET A 200 2.93 -16.65 -26.52
C MET A 200 4.15 -16.71 -27.45
N LEU A 201 5.34 -16.34 -26.96
CA LEU A 201 6.57 -16.44 -27.74
C LEU A 201 6.89 -17.88 -28.15
N ILE A 202 6.72 -18.84 -27.24
CA ILE A 202 6.85 -20.27 -27.53
C ILE A 202 5.83 -20.69 -28.57
N GLU A 203 4.60 -20.22 -28.47
CA GLU A 203 3.53 -20.52 -29.41
C GLU A 203 3.76 -19.95 -30.83
N GLN A 204 4.37 -18.83 -30.94
CA GLN A 204 4.73 -18.17 -32.18
C GLN A 204 6.05 -18.66 -32.78
N ASN A 205 6.86 -19.38 -32.01
CA ASN A 205 8.16 -19.92 -32.46
C ASN A 205 7.96 -21.17 -33.33
N GLU A 206 7.64 -20.97 -34.60
CA GLU A 206 7.24 -22.05 -35.52
C GLU A 206 8.35 -23.06 -35.84
N SER A 207 9.60 -22.66 -35.72
CA SER A 207 10.77 -23.48 -36.08
C SER A 207 11.61 -23.91 -34.88
N ALA A 208 11.12 -23.72 -33.65
CA ALA A 208 11.93 -23.87 -32.41
C ALA A 208 13.32 -23.21 -32.49
N SER A 209 13.46 -22.18 -33.33
CA SER A 209 14.72 -21.50 -33.61
C SER A 209 15.16 -20.56 -32.49
N MET A 210 14.20 -20.08 -31.67
CA MET A 210 14.47 -19.18 -30.56
C MET A 210 14.88 -19.98 -29.32
N PRO A 211 16.09 -19.76 -28.80
CA PRO A 211 16.55 -20.47 -27.61
C PRO A 211 15.78 -20.04 -26.35
N VAL A 212 15.64 -20.94 -25.38
CA VAL A 212 14.93 -20.69 -24.09
C VAL A 212 15.46 -19.45 -23.37
N ARG A 213 16.76 -19.18 -23.46
CA ARG A 213 17.38 -17.98 -22.86
C ARG A 213 16.85 -16.68 -23.48
N GLU A 214 16.65 -16.68 -24.78
CA GLU A 214 16.11 -15.51 -25.50
C GLU A 214 14.64 -15.30 -25.19
N ILE A 215 13.85 -16.39 -25.13
CA ILE A 215 12.43 -16.34 -24.68
C ILE A 215 12.35 -15.76 -23.27
N ALA A 216 13.22 -16.19 -22.36
CA ALA A 216 13.26 -15.67 -21.00
C ALA A 216 13.52 -14.15 -20.99
N LEU A 217 14.55 -13.70 -21.72
CA LEU A 217 14.92 -12.29 -21.79
C LEU A 217 13.82 -11.41 -22.39
N LEU A 218 13.25 -11.81 -23.53
CA LEU A 218 12.15 -11.10 -24.18
C LEU A 218 10.88 -11.06 -23.35
N SER A 219 10.72 -12.02 -22.44
CA SER A 219 9.60 -12.06 -21.48
C SER A 219 9.90 -11.30 -20.18
N GLY A 220 11.02 -10.59 -20.08
CA GLY A 220 11.37 -9.79 -18.93
C GLY A 220 12.04 -10.56 -17.77
N PHE A 221 12.53 -11.79 -17.99
CA PHE A 221 13.32 -12.50 -17.01
C PHE A 221 14.82 -12.27 -17.22
N TYR A 222 15.48 -11.70 -16.21
CA TYR A 222 16.92 -11.52 -16.24
C TYR A 222 17.69 -12.85 -16.18
N ASP A 223 17.20 -13.82 -15.39
CA ASP A 223 17.82 -15.12 -15.16
C ASP A 223 16.99 -16.25 -15.79
N ALA A 224 17.56 -16.90 -16.82
CA ALA A 224 16.94 -18.00 -17.54
C ALA A 224 16.76 -19.27 -16.66
N ALA A 225 17.60 -19.47 -15.63
CA ALA A 225 17.44 -20.59 -14.71
C ALA A 225 16.25 -20.35 -13.75
N TYR A 226 16.11 -19.12 -13.26
CA TYR A 226 14.93 -18.71 -12.50
C TYR A 226 13.67 -18.83 -13.34
N PHE A 227 13.69 -18.32 -14.58
CA PHE A 227 12.57 -18.47 -15.53
C PHE A 227 12.16 -19.94 -15.68
N SER A 228 13.12 -20.84 -15.94
CA SER A 228 12.84 -22.26 -16.16
C SER A 228 12.16 -22.91 -14.94
N ARG A 229 12.61 -22.57 -13.72
CA ARG A 229 12.00 -23.06 -12.48
C ARG A 229 10.57 -22.56 -12.30
N VAL A 230 10.34 -21.27 -12.51
CA VAL A 230 9.01 -20.68 -12.36
C VAL A 230 8.06 -21.18 -13.44
N PHE A 231 8.53 -21.28 -14.69
CA PHE A 231 7.75 -21.81 -15.80
C PHE A 231 7.34 -23.28 -15.55
N HIS A 232 8.27 -24.12 -15.07
CA HIS A 232 7.96 -25.51 -14.72
C HIS A 232 6.94 -25.60 -13.59
N ARG A 233 7.08 -24.79 -12.56
CA ARG A 233 6.11 -24.75 -11.44
C ARG A 233 4.69 -24.42 -11.90
N GLU A 234 4.55 -23.51 -12.88
CA GLU A 234 3.25 -23.04 -13.37
C GLU A 234 2.63 -23.93 -14.45
N THR A 235 3.46 -24.59 -15.24
CA THR A 235 2.98 -25.38 -16.41
C THR A 235 3.13 -26.88 -16.24
N GLY A 236 3.88 -27.34 -15.24
CA GLY A 236 4.25 -28.74 -15.05
C GLY A 236 5.33 -29.24 -16.02
N LEU A 237 5.78 -28.43 -16.97
CA LEU A 237 6.78 -28.79 -17.99
C LEU A 237 7.93 -27.79 -17.98
N SER A 238 9.16 -28.26 -18.29
CA SER A 238 10.22 -27.29 -18.57
C SER A 238 9.92 -26.50 -19.86
N PRO A 239 10.46 -25.29 -20.03
CA PRO A 239 10.26 -24.53 -21.29
C PRO A 239 10.67 -25.32 -22.53
N ARG A 240 11.72 -26.14 -22.41
CA ARG A 240 12.22 -26.99 -23.50
C ARG A 240 11.23 -28.13 -23.84
N ASP A 241 10.71 -28.82 -22.82
CA ASP A 241 9.75 -29.89 -23.01
C ASP A 241 8.40 -29.35 -23.54
N TYR A 242 8.05 -28.15 -23.09
CA TYR A 242 6.85 -27.46 -23.59
C TYR A 242 6.97 -27.10 -25.08
N LEU A 243 8.12 -26.64 -25.55
CA LEU A 243 8.44 -26.43 -26.96
C LEU A 243 8.35 -27.73 -27.77
N GLN A 244 8.98 -28.83 -27.28
CA GLN A 244 9.00 -30.13 -27.96
C GLN A 244 7.62 -30.77 -28.07
N LYS A 245 6.84 -30.73 -26.99
CA LYS A 245 5.46 -31.26 -26.98
C LYS A 245 4.61 -30.60 -28.06
N ARG A 246 4.71 -29.29 -28.19
CA ARG A 246 3.99 -28.53 -29.20
C ARG A 246 4.37 -28.88 -30.64
N GLU A 247 5.66 -29.17 -30.90
CA GLU A 247 6.10 -29.63 -32.22
C GLU A 247 5.51 -31.00 -32.58
N CYS A 248 5.36 -31.89 -31.59
CA CYS A 248 4.71 -33.19 -31.79
C CYS A 248 3.22 -33.02 -32.10
N ASP A 249 2.51 -32.15 -31.35
CA ASP A 249 1.08 -31.92 -31.54
C ASP A 249 0.72 -31.26 -32.91
N LYS A 250 1.67 -30.49 -33.49
CA LYS A 250 1.49 -29.89 -34.84
C LYS A 250 1.75 -30.85 -36.00
N ARG A 251 2.45 -31.98 -35.77
CA ARG A 251 2.77 -32.97 -36.79
C ARG A 251 1.78 -34.15 -36.82
N SER A 252 0.86 -34.18 -35.88
CA SER A 252 -0.22 -35.17 -35.77
C SER A 252 -1.54 -34.62 -36.34
#